data_7798d2107e2ceeb8b61d7b07da4ee371
#
_entry.id   7798d2107e2ceeb8b61d7b07da4ee371
#
_cell.length_a   1.000
_cell.length_b   1.000
_cell.length_c   1.000
_cell.angle_alpha   90.00
_cell.angle_beta   90.00
_cell.angle_gamma   90.00
#
_symmetry.space_group_name_H-M   'P 1'
#
loop_
_entity.id
_entity.type
_entity.pdbx_description
1 polymer ?
#
loop_
_entity_poly.entity_id
_entity_poly.type
_entity_poly.pdbx_seq_one_letter_code
_entity_poly.pdbx_strand_id
1 'polypeptide(L)'
;MNQIKLFLFALALTIMPQAINAQTAANTQANVVEDLDAKYATNLLKPGTDAPDINLKTIDGKQFSLKSLRGKYVVLDFWATWCPDCRKDSPYIMSLYEKFAPKGVEFVGVSFDIKAESWKNGVEKLGIKYIQVSDMKNMRESAVAHTYAIKWIPTVYVIGPDGKVVLATVMSDKVGAYLTSVYPDCAE
;
A
#
# COMPACT_ATOMS: atom_id res chain seq x y z
N MET A 1 25.43 -22.91 95.31
CA MET A 1 26.43 -23.35 94.42
C MET A 1 25.71 -23.88 93.17
N ASN A 2 25.23 -22.99 92.31
CA ASN A 2 24.54 -23.37 91.08
C ASN A 2 25.15 -22.59 89.94
N GLN A 3 25.75 -23.31 89.06
CA GLN A 3 26.31 -22.80 87.80
C GLN A 3 25.19 -22.60 86.83
N ILE A 4 24.87 -21.39 86.45
CA ILE A 4 23.92 -21.04 85.40
C ILE A 4 24.73 -21.01 84.08
N LYS A 5 24.50 -21.99 83.24
CA LYS A 5 25.07 -22.01 81.87
C LYS A 5 24.23 -21.11 80.96
N LEU A 6 24.80 -20.03 80.52
CA LEU A 6 24.25 -19.14 79.52
C LEU A 6 24.41 -19.72 78.14
N PHE A 7 23.28 -20.12 77.48
CA PHE A 7 23.26 -20.52 76.09
C PHE A 7 23.07 -19.29 75.21
N LEU A 8 24.12 -18.91 74.54
CA LEU A 8 24.05 -17.90 73.45
C LEU A 8 23.53 -18.56 72.21
N PHE A 9 22.26 -18.23 71.86
CA PHE A 9 21.68 -18.55 70.57
C PHE A 9 22.17 -17.55 69.55
N ALA A 10 23.11 -17.95 68.70
CA ALA A 10 23.50 -17.16 67.51
C ALA A 10 22.41 -17.31 66.44
N LEU A 11 21.67 -16.20 66.23
CA LEU A 11 20.67 -16.07 65.17
C LEU A 11 21.42 -15.82 63.84
N ALA A 12 21.61 -16.88 63.07
CA ALA A 12 22.16 -16.77 61.70
C ALA A 12 21.07 -16.19 60.79
N LEU A 13 21.22 -14.91 60.42
CA LEU A 13 20.38 -14.24 59.41
C LEU A 13 20.83 -14.71 58.05
N THR A 14 20.15 -15.68 57.47
CA THR A 14 20.36 -16.11 56.08
C THR A 14 19.74 -15.08 55.13
N ILE A 15 20.58 -14.24 54.54
CA ILE A 15 20.19 -13.34 53.45
C ILE A 15 20.01 -14.21 52.21
N MET A 16 18.77 -14.51 51.84
CA MET A 16 18.45 -15.09 50.52
C MET A 16 18.62 -14.02 49.47
N PRO A 17 19.42 -14.27 48.41
CA PRO A 17 19.41 -13.38 47.26
C PRO A 17 18.06 -13.51 46.57
N GLN A 18 17.29 -12.41 46.51
CA GLN A 18 16.12 -12.31 45.65
C GLN A 18 16.59 -12.42 44.21
N ALA A 19 16.20 -13.50 43.56
CA ALA A 19 16.33 -13.65 42.13
C ALA A 19 15.47 -12.54 41.48
N ILE A 20 16.12 -11.51 41.00
CA ILE A 20 15.52 -10.50 40.14
C ILE A 20 15.11 -11.21 38.86
N ASN A 21 13.80 -11.42 38.76
CA ASN A 21 13.15 -12.03 37.61
C ASN A 21 13.38 -11.11 36.39
N ALA A 22 14.39 -11.40 35.60
CA ALA A 22 14.68 -10.76 34.32
C ALA A 22 13.68 -11.27 33.25
N GLN A 23 12.38 -11.04 33.48
CA GLN A 23 11.31 -11.30 32.52
C GLN A 23 10.61 -10.02 32.09
N THR A 24 11.39 -9.00 31.75
CA THR A 24 10.89 -7.85 31.04
C THR A 24 11.80 -7.56 29.86
N ALA A 25 12.22 -8.61 29.14
CA ALA A 25 12.62 -8.45 27.77
C ALA A 25 11.32 -8.28 26.98
N ALA A 26 10.91 -7.03 26.85
CA ALA A 26 9.79 -6.61 26.03
C ALA A 26 9.90 -7.31 24.66
N ASN A 27 8.88 -8.09 24.35
CA ASN A 27 8.60 -8.63 23.04
C ASN A 27 8.29 -7.46 22.06
N THR A 28 9.30 -6.69 21.72
CA THR A 28 9.28 -5.75 20.62
C THR A 28 9.55 -6.56 19.36
N GLN A 29 8.61 -7.45 19.01
CA GLN A 29 8.47 -7.86 17.64
C GLN A 29 8.06 -6.60 16.88
N ALA A 30 9.04 -5.85 16.40
CA ALA A 30 8.82 -4.94 15.30
C ALA A 30 8.15 -5.81 14.21
N ASN A 31 6.88 -5.49 13.89
CA ASN A 31 6.22 -6.06 12.72
C ASN A 31 7.07 -5.66 11.52
N VAL A 32 7.99 -6.51 11.13
CA VAL A 32 8.70 -6.37 9.86
C VAL A 32 7.63 -6.58 8.80
N VAL A 33 7.08 -5.48 8.30
CA VAL A 33 6.17 -5.53 7.16
C VAL A 33 6.99 -6.11 6.01
N GLU A 34 6.61 -7.29 5.55
CA GLU A 34 7.28 -7.96 4.42
C GLU A 34 7.24 -7.02 3.21
N ASP A 35 8.39 -6.73 2.62
CA ASP A 35 8.46 -5.90 1.41
C ASP A 35 8.01 -6.74 0.21
N LEU A 36 6.72 -6.67 -0.10
CA LEU A 36 6.10 -7.39 -1.21
C LEU A 36 6.64 -6.95 -2.57
N ASP A 37 7.23 -5.77 -2.70
CA ASP A 37 7.83 -5.31 -3.94
C ASP A 37 9.01 -6.18 -4.35
N ALA A 38 9.80 -6.67 -3.40
CA ALA A 38 10.91 -7.59 -3.66
C ALA A 38 10.45 -8.87 -4.38
N LYS A 39 9.20 -9.27 -4.17
CA LYS A 39 8.63 -10.49 -4.75
C LYS A 39 7.79 -10.23 -6.00
N TYR A 40 6.97 -9.18 -5.99
CA TYR A 40 5.92 -8.99 -6.99
C TYR A 40 6.13 -7.78 -7.91
N ALA A 41 7.04 -6.83 -7.55
CA ALA A 41 7.29 -5.61 -8.32
C ALA A 41 8.60 -5.63 -9.14
N THR A 42 9.30 -6.75 -9.20
CA THR A 42 10.64 -6.86 -9.81
C THR A 42 10.67 -6.52 -11.31
N ASN A 43 9.56 -6.70 -12.01
CA ASN A 43 9.44 -6.46 -13.46
C ASN A 43 8.81 -5.11 -13.80
N LEU A 44 8.33 -4.34 -12.84
CA LEU A 44 7.65 -3.08 -13.08
C LEU A 44 8.60 -2.05 -13.73
N LEU A 45 8.03 -1.11 -14.47
CA LEU A 45 8.77 0.00 -15.07
C LEU A 45 9.50 0.77 -13.96
N LYS A 46 10.75 1.13 -14.22
CA LYS A 46 11.59 1.80 -13.21
C LYS A 46 11.32 3.30 -13.17
N PRO A 47 11.53 3.95 -12.02
CA PRO A 47 11.51 5.41 -11.93
C PRO A 47 12.41 6.04 -13.00
N GLY A 48 11.93 7.14 -13.59
CA GLY A 48 12.57 7.83 -14.73
C GLY A 48 12.15 7.32 -16.12
N THR A 49 11.49 6.15 -16.23
CA THR A 49 10.94 5.64 -17.49
C THR A 49 9.75 6.51 -17.91
N ASP A 50 9.64 6.84 -19.22
CA ASP A 50 8.44 7.47 -19.75
C ASP A 50 7.24 6.55 -19.58
N ALA A 51 6.18 7.04 -18.94
CA ALA A 51 4.95 6.28 -18.77
C ALA A 51 4.27 6.07 -20.13
N PRO A 52 4.06 4.80 -20.57
CA PRO A 52 3.34 4.52 -21.80
C PRO A 52 1.93 5.12 -21.75
N ASP A 53 1.44 5.60 -22.89
CA ASP A 53 0.08 6.12 -22.95
C ASP A 53 -0.96 5.02 -22.74
N ILE A 54 -2.03 5.35 -22.02
CA ILE A 54 -3.20 4.50 -21.82
C ILE A 54 -4.35 5.13 -22.59
N ASN A 55 -4.75 4.51 -23.70
CA ASN A 55 -5.88 4.94 -24.51
C ASN A 55 -7.01 3.92 -24.36
N LEU A 56 -7.89 4.14 -23.41
CA LEU A 56 -8.97 3.21 -23.06
C LEU A 56 -10.30 3.97 -22.92
N LYS A 57 -11.40 3.21 -22.84
CA LYS A 57 -12.71 3.78 -22.54
C LYS A 57 -12.93 3.84 -21.02
N THR A 58 -13.51 4.93 -20.60
CA THR A 58 -14.03 5.07 -19.23
C THR A 58 -15.29 4.22 -19.04
N ILE A 59 -15.70 4.08 -17.77
CA ILE A 59 -16.88 3.28 -17.39
C ILE A 59 -18.17 3.83 -18.02
N ASP A 60 -18.23 5.12 -18.33
CA ASP A 60 -19.33 5.79 -19.03
C ASP A 60 -19.11 5.85 -20.56
N GLY A 61 -18.13 5.11 -21.08
CA GLY A 61 -17.88 4.91 -22.51
C GLY A 61 -17.09 6.01 -23.21
N LYS A 62 -16.65 7.05 -22.50
CA LYS A 62 -15.84 8.13 -23.06
C LYS A 62 -14.40 7.67 -23.34
N GLN A 63 -13.77 8.25 -24.35
CA GLN A 63 -12.36 8.01 -24.60
C GLN A 63 -11.50 8.72 -23.57
N PHE A 64 -10.56 7.99 -22.99
CA PHE A 64 -9.55 8.48 -22.06
C PHE A 64 -8.16 8.30 -22.66
N SER A 65 -7.27 9.26 -22.43
CA SER A 65 -5.85 9.16 -22.70
C SER A 65 -5.07 9.67 -21.48
N LEU A 66 -4.09 8.88 -21.01
CA LEU A 66 -3.22 9.26 -19.90
C LEU A 66 -2.43 10.54 -20.23
N LYS A 67 -2.07 10.76 -21.50
CA LYS A 67 -1.38 11.97 -21.95
C LYS A 67 -2.16 13.27 -21.68
N SER A 68 -3.50 13.19 -21.58
CA SER A 68 -4.33 14.35 -21.25
C SER A 68 -4.10 14.87 -19.83
N LEU A 69 -3.45 14.08 -18.96
CA LEU A 69 -3.15 14.42 -17.58
C LEU A 69 -1.71 14.94 -17.39
N ARG A 70 -0.97 15.18 -18.45
CA ARG A 70 0.37 15.78 -18.37
C ARG A 70 0.36 17.09 -17.58
N GLY A 71 1.41 17.35 -16.83
CA GLY A 71 1.50 18.50 -15.92
C GLY A 71 0.97 18.23 -14.51
N LYS A 72 0.40 17.04 -14.26
CA LYS A 72 -0.13 16.62 -12.96
C LYS A 72 0.57 15.35 -12.46
N TYR A 73 0.57 15.13 -11.17
CA TYR A 73 0.81 13.79 -10.62
C TYR A 73 -0.39 12.91 -10.89
N VAL A 74 -0.15 11.67 -11.33
CA VAL A 74 -1.20 10.68 -11.62
C VAL A 74 -0.90 9.39 -10.87
N VAL A 75 -1.87 8.91 -10.11
CA VAL A 75 -1.87 7.58 -9.50
C VAL A 75 -2.65 6.63 -10.41
N LEU A 76 -1.95 5.63 -10.97
CA LEU A 76 -2.56 4.56 -11.76
C LEU A 76 -2.74 3.34 -10.86
N ASP A 77 -3.97 2.98 -10.56
CA ASP A 77 -4.35 1.83 -9.74
C ASP A 77 -4.79 0.66 -10.65
N PHE A 78 -3.96 -0.37 -10.76
CA PHE A 78 -4.24 -1.59 -11.53
C PHE A 78 -4.93 -2.63 -10.63
N TRP A 79 -6.19 -2.94 -10.94
CA TRP A 79 -7.05 -3.73 -10.08
C TRP A 79 -8.09 -4.58 -10.83
N ALA A 80 -8.90 -5.34 -10.10
CA ALA A 80 -10.09 -6.00 -10.61
C ALA A 80 -11.07 -6.33 -9.48
N THR A 81 -12.35 -6.45 -9.81
CA THR A 81 -13.39 -6.80 -8.83
C THR A 81 -13.22 -8.21 -8.23
N TRP A 82 -12.66 -9.12 -8.98
CA TRP A 82 -12.39 -10.50 -8.55
C TRP A 82 -11.12 -10.66 -7.69
N CYS A 83 -10.28 -9.61 -7.58
CA CYS A 83 -9.05 -9.60 -6.79
C CYS A 83 -9.37 -9.32 -5.31
N PRO A 84 -9.14 -10.28 -4.37
CA PRO A 84 -9.43 -10.04 -2.96
C PRO A 84 -8.57 -8.96 -2.33
N ASP A 85 -7.26 -8.94 -2.65
CA ASP A 85 -6.32 -7.98 -2.11
C ASP A 85 -6.62 -6.56 -2.61
N CYS A 86 -7.01 -6.41 -3.88
CA CYS A 86 -7.45 -5.11 -4.42
C CYS A 86 -8.67 -4.55 -3.68
N ARG A 87 -9.66 -5.42 -3.37
CA ARG A 87 -10.83 -5.01 -2.60
C ARG A 87 -10.49 -4.61 -1.16
N LYS A 88 -9.49 -5.28 -0.57
CA LYS A 88 -8.99 -4.97 0.77
C LYS A 88 -8.22 -3.64 0.79
N ASP A 89 -7.49 -3.34 -0.29
CA ASP A 89 -6.67 -2.14 -0.44
C ASP A 89 -7.48 -0.91 -0.85
N SER A 90 -8.61 -1.10 -1.55
CA SER A 90 -9.44 -0.03 -2.11
C SER A 90 -9.82 1.07 -1.10
N PRO A 91 -10.18 0.80 0.18
CA PRO A 91 -10.47 1.87 1.15
C PRO A 91 -9.27 2.78 1.39
N TYR A 92 -8.06 2.23 1.37
CA TYR A 92 -6.84 3.03 1.55
C TYR A 92 -6.56 3.90 0.32
N ILE A 93 -6.64 3.34 -0.91
CA ILE A 93 -6.53 4.13 -2.14
C ILE A 93 -7.58 5.24 -2.19
N MET A 94 -8.82 4.96 -1.74
CA MET A 94 -9.86 5.98 -1.64
C MET A 94 -9.51 7.09 -0.64
N SER A 95 -8.89 6.75 0.49
CA SER A 95 -8.42 7.76 1.46
C SER A 95 -7.33 8.66 0.86
N LEU A 96 -6.42 8.08 0.07
CA LEU A 96 -5.42 8.85 -0.67
C LEU A 96 -6.06 9.75 -1.72
N TYR A 97 -7.05 9.25 -2.45
CA TYR A 97 -7.82 10.07 -3.40
C TYR A 97 -8.48 11.27 -2.70
N GLU A 98 -9.21 11.05 -1.61
CA GLU A 98 -9.89 12.10 -0.88
C GLU A 98 -8.92 13.15 -0.32
N LYS A 99 -7.72 12.72 0.06
CA LYS A 99 -6.66 13.58 0.60
C LYS A 99 -5.94 14.40 -0.48
N PHE A 100 -5.59 13.78 -1.60
CA PHE A 100 -4.66 14.38 -2.58
C PHE A 100 -5.33 14.89 -3.86
N ALA A 101 -6.53 14.44 -4.22
CA ALA A 101 -7.25 14.97 -5.39
C ALA A 101 -7.54 16.49 -5.27
N PRO A 102 -7.90 17.04 -4.10
CA PRO A 102 -8.03 18.50 -3.93
C PRO A 102 -6.72 19.27 -4.14
N LYS A 103 -5.58 18.60 -4.10
CA LYS A 103 -4.25 19.15 -4.37
C LYS A 103 -3.84 19.06 -5.84
N GLY A 104 -4.72 18.52 -6.70
CA GLY A 104 -4.48 18.36 -8.13
C GLY A 104 -3.85 17.04 -8.54
N VAL A 105 -3.75 16.07 -7.64
CA VAL A 105 -3.36 14.69 -8.00
C VAL A 105 -4.54 13.98 -8.66
N GLU A 106 -4.31 13.42 -9.84
CA GLU A 106 -5.30 12.63 -10.55
C GLU A 106 -5.18 11.14 -10.18
N PHE A 107 -6.31 10.45 -10.07
CA PHE A 107 -6.35 9.02 -9.84
C PHE A 107 -7.09 8.33 -10.98
N VAL A 108 -6.54 7.23 -11.47
CA VAL A 108 -7.08 6.46 -12.58
C VAL A 108 -7.01 4.97 -12.24
N GLY A 109 -8.15 4.32 -12.10
CA GLY A 109 -8.25 2.88 -11.95
C GLY A 109 -8.25 2.20 -13.33
N VAL A 110 -7.35 1.24 -13.53
CA VAL A 110 -7.27 0.41 -14.72
C VAL A 110 -7.75 -0.98 -14.35
N SER A 111 -8.98 -1.32 -14.78
CA SER A 111 -9.60 -2.58 -14.41
C SER A 111 -9.30 -3.69 -15.40
N PHE A 112 -9.02 -4.90 -14.89
CA PHE A 112 -8.88 -6.14 -15.63
C PHE A 112 -10.14 -7.04 -15.58
N ASP A 113 -11.30 -6.43 -15.33
CA ASP A 113 -12.57 -7.11 -15.46
C ASP A 113 -12.95 -7.30 -16.92
N ILE A 114 -13.53 -8.47 -17.23
CA ILE A 114 -13.98 -8.83 -18.57
C ILE A 114 -15.48 -8.61 -18.80
N LYS A 115 -16.21 -8.23 -17.75
CA LYS A 115 -17.65 -7.97 -17.78
C LYS A 115 -17.93 -6.58 -17.27
N ALA A 116 -18.52 -5.73 -18.12
CA ALA A 116 -18.83 -4.33 -17.81
C ALA A 116 -19.74 -4.20 -16.58
N GLU A 117 -20.72 -5.08 -16.44
CA GLU A 117 -21.63 -5.09 -15.30
C GLU A 117 -20.89 -5.39 -13.97
N SER A 118 -20.03 -6.41 -13.96
CA SER A 118 -19.23 -6.74 -12.78
C SER A 118 -18.32 -5.59 -12.38
N TRP A 119 -17.65 -4.97 -13.35
CA TRP A 119 -16.81 -3.80 -13.15
C TRP A 119 -17.62 -2.63 -12.55
N LYS A 120 -18.73 -2.26 -13.18
CA LYS A 120 -19.60 -1.18 -12.70
C LYS A 120 -20.10 -1.43 -11.27
N ASN A 121 -20.63 -2.63 -11.01
CA ASN A 121 -21.11 -3.01 -9.68
C ASN A 121 -19.98 -2.98 -8.64
N GLY A 122 -18.77 -3.38 -9.02
CA GLY A 122 -17.60 -3.33 -8.14
C GLY A 122 -17.20 -1.90 -7.79
N VAL A 123 -17.15 -1.00 -8.78
CA VAL A 123 -16.87 0.42 -8.58
C VAL A 123 -17.87 1.05 -7.61
N GLU A 124 -19.16 0.80 -7.83
CA GLU A 124 -20.24 1.28 -6.96
C GLU A 124 -20.12 0.72 -5.53
N LYS A 125 -19.94 -0.61 -5.41
CA LYS A 125 -19.85 -1.30 -4.11
C LYS A 125 -18.66 -0.85 -3.28
N LEU A 126 -17.50 -0.57 -3.92
CA LEU A 126 -16.29 -0.11 -3.27
C LEU A 126 -16.26 1.41 -3.08
N GLY A 127 -17.26 2.13 -3.58
CA GLY A 127 -17.37 3.58 -3.46
C GLY A 127 -16.26 4.33 -4.20
N ILE A 128 -15.70 3.75 -5.28
CA ILE A 128 -14.60 4.35 -6.04
C ILE A 128 -15.10 5.58 -6.79
N LYS A 129 -14.48 6.73 -6.57
CA LYS A 129 -14.91 8.04 -7.09
C LYS A 129 -14.01 8.60 -8.20
N TYR A 130 -12.83 8.03 -8.38
CA TYR A 130 -11.88 8.47 -9.41
C TYR A 130 -12.11 7.79 -10.76
N ILE A 131 -11.49 8.34 -11.82
CA ILE A 131 -11.61 7.87 -13.20
C ILE A 131 -11.36 6.36 -13.27
N GLN A 132 -12.24 5.65 -13.96
CA GLN A 132 -12.15 4.22 -14.17
C GLN A 132 -12.09 3.90 -15.66
N VAL A 133 -11.07 3.13 -16.09
CA VAL A 133 -10.87 2.74 -17.48
C VAL A 133 -10.61 1.23 -17.61
N SER A 134 -10.97 0.65 -18.74
CA SER A 134 -10.71 -0.76 -19.02
C SER A 134 -10.69 -1.05 -20.54
N ASP A 135 -9.91 -2.03 -20.97
CA ASP A 135 -9.98 -2.65 -22.30
C ASP A 135 -10.90 -3.89 -22.30
N MET A 136 -11.56 -4.16 -21.17
CA MET A 136 -12.45 -5.31 -20.97
C MET A 136 -11.76 -6.66 -21.24
N LYS A 137 -10.46 -6.73 -20.94
CA LYS A 137 -9.64 -7.93 -21.05
C LYS A 137 -9.10 -8.34 -19.69
N ASN A 138 -8.91 -9.65 -19.52
CA ASN A 138 -8.18 -10.10 -18.34
C ASN A 138 -6.71 -9.64 -18.40
N MET A 139 -6.04 -9.63 -17.25
CA MET A 139 -4.68 -9.12 -17.11
C MET A 139 -3.67 -9.76 -18.09
N ARG A 140 -3.85 -11.05 -18.45
CA ARG A 140 -2.92 -11.76 -19.35
C ARG A 140 -3.09 -11.34 -20.82
N GLU A 141 -4.25 -10.83 -21.21
CA GLU A 141 -4.59 -10.43 -22.57
C GLU A 141 -4.57 -8.92 -22.77
N SER A 142 -4.56 -8.16 -21.69
CA SER A 142 -4.57 -6.70 -21.74
C SER A 142 -3.25 -6.16 -22.25
N ALA A 143 -3.30 -5.36 -23.33
CA ALA A 143 -2.13 -4.67 -23.86
C ALA A 143 -1.51 -3.71 -22.83
N VAL A 144 -2.35 -3.08 -22.01
CA VAL A 144 -1.89 -2.17 -20.94
C VAL A 144 -1.13 -2.95 -19.86
N ALA A 145 -1.62 -4.13 -19.47
CA ALA A 145 -0.90 -4.98 -18.52
C ALA A 145 0.50 -5.36 -19.04
N HIS A 146 0.62 -5.69 -20.32
CA HIS A 146 1.92 -6.02 -20.94
C HIS A 146 2.84 -4.80 -20.97
N THR A 147 2.32 -3.63 -21.38
CA THR A 147 3.09 -2.41 -21.53
C THR A 147 3.61 -1.87 -20.20
N TYR A 148 2.83 -2.02 -19.11
CA TYR A 148 3.22 -1.65 -17.75
C TYR A 148 3.85 -2.81 -16.98
N ALA A 149 4.11 -3.94 -17.64
CA ALA A 149 4.69 -5.16 -17.06
C ALA A 149 3.94 -5.69 -15.82
N ILE A 150 2.61 -5.53 -15.80
CA ILE A 150 1.76 -5.98 -14.70
C ILE A 150 1.67 -7.50 -14.70
N LYS A 151 2.13 -8.13 -13.62
CA LYS A 151 2.04 -9.59 -13.39
C LYS A 151 1.28 -9.92 -12.10
N TRP A 152 1.02 -8.92 -11.29
CA TRP A 152 0.32 -9.02 -10.01
C TRP A 152 -0.60 -7.81 -9.83
N ILE A 153 -1.70 -7.97 -9.12
CA ILE A 153 -2.57 -6.89 -8.66
C ILE A 153 -2.93 -7.12 -7.18
N PRO A 154 -3.06 -6.05 -6.36
CA PRO A 154 -2.97 -4.65 -6.79
C PRO A 154 -1.55 -4.24 -7.20
N THR A 155 -1.44 -3.36 -8.16
CA THR A 155 -0.19 -2.69 -8.53
C THR A 155 -0.50 -1.22 -8.76
N VAL A 156 0.32 -0.34 -8.23
CA VAL A 156 0.13 1.10 -8.33
C VAL A 156 1.37 1.75 -8.92
N TYR A 157 1.14 2.63 -9.88
CA TYR A 157 2.16 3.54 -10.40
C TYR A 157 1.85 4.97 -9.99
N VAL A 158 2.87 5.73 -9.66
CA VAL A 158 2.77 7.18 -9.59
C VAL A 158 3.56 7.75 -10.77
N ILE A 159 2.89 8.60 -11.56
CA ILE A 159 3.47 9.28 -12.70
C ILE A 159 3.65 10.75 -12.35
N GLY A 160 4.85 11.28 -12.58
CA GLY A 160 5.17 12.69 -12.36
C GLY A 160 4.55 13.61 -13.41
N PRO A 161 4.56 14.94 -13.18
CA PRO A 161 4.03 15.94 -14.11
C PRO A 161 4.72 15.92 -15.48
N ASP A 162 5.98 15.51 -15.54
CA ASP A 162 6.74 15.29 -16.78
C ASP A 162 6.32 14.03 -17.53
N GLY A 163 5.44 13.22 -16.94
CA GLY A 163 4.91 11.96 -17.46
C GLY A 163 5.86 10.80 -17.33
N LYS A 164 6.82 10.87 -16.43
CA LYS A 164 7.69 9.74 -16.10
C LYS A 164 7.18 9.00 -14.88
N VAL A 165 7.44 7.71 -14.83
CA VAL A 165 7.24 6.91 -13.62
C VAL A 165 8.12 7.48 -12.51
N VAL A 166 7.54 7.77 -11.35
CA VAL A 166 8.28 8.17 -10.13
C VAL A 166 8.23 7.10 -9.05
N LEU A 167 7.18 6.26 -9.07
CA LEU A 167 7.04 5.11 -8.20
C LEU A 167 6.27 4.00 -8.93
N ALA A 168 6.67 2.74 -8.70
CA ALA A 168 5.92 1.55 -9.09
C ALA A 168 6.00 0.54 -7.95
N THR A 169 4.87 0.07 -7.44
CA THR A 169 4.80 -0.74 -6.23
C THR A 169 3.54 -1.62 -6.21
N VAL A 170 3.58 -2.70 -5.45
CA VAL A 170 2.40 -3.49 -5.07
C VAL A 170 1.91 -3.16 -3.65
N MET A 171 2.48 -2.13 -3.04
CA MET A 171 2.22 -1.69 -1.66
C MET A 171 1.69 -0.25 -1.67
N SER A 172 0.41 -0.07 -1.47
CA SER A 172 -0.25 1.26 -1.53
C SER A 172 0.23 2.24 -0.44
N ASP A 173 0.72 1.75 0.69
CA ASP A 173 1.33 2.58 1.73
C ASP A 173 2.55 3.37 1.23
N LYS A 174 3.34 2.80 0.32
CA LYS A 174 4.45 3.50 -0.34
C LYS A 174 3.96 4.66 -1.22
N VAL A 175 2.77 4.52 -1.81
CA VAL A 175 2.12 5.61 -2.56
C VAL A 175 1.76 6.76 -1.63
N GLY A 176 1.13 6.45 -0.49
CA GLY A 176 0.80 7.44 0.53
C GLY A 176 2.03 8.17 1.07
N ALA A 177 3.10 7.42 1.38
CA ALA A 177 4.37 7.99 1.81
C ALA A 177 4.99 8.92 0.75
N TYR A 178 4.99 8.47 -0.53
CA TYR A 178 5.50 9.29 -1.64
C TYR A 178 4.70 10.58 -1.80
N LEU A 179 3.36 10.49 -1.90
CA LEU A 179 2.52 11.67 -2.07
C LEU A 179 2.64 12.65 -0.89
N THR A 180 2.75 12.14 0.34
CA THR A 180 2.98 12.98 1.52
C THR A 180 4.33 13.70 1.45
N SER A 181 5.37 13.08 0.89
CA SER A 181 6.67 13.74 0.69
C SER A 181 6.63 14.87 -0.35
N VAL A 182 5.75 14.75 -1.35
CA VAL A 182 5.54 15.77 -2.39
C VAL A 182 4.62 16.90 -1.90
N TYR A 183 3.65 16.57 -1.04
CA TYR A 183 2.66 17.48 -0.48
C TYR A 183 2.74 17.49 1.05
N PRO A 184 3.78 18.09 1.65
CA PRO A 184 4.02 18.01 3.10
C PRO A 184 2.90 18.63 3.94
N ASP A 185 2.16 19.60 3.39
CA ASP A 185 0.99 20.20 4.06
C ASP A 185 -0.17 19.20 4.28
N CYS A 186 -0.03 17.98 3.76
CA CYS A 186 -0.96 16.88 3.96
C CYS A 186 -0.44 15.85 4.97
N ALA A 187 0.58 16.15 5.75
CA ALA A 187 1.25 15.21 6.66
C ALA A 187 0.52 14.96 8.01
N GLU A 188 -0.76 15.33 8.14
CA GLU A 188 -1.59 15.07 9.32
C GLU A 188 -2.40 13.78 9.21
#